data_e3c42719a00e43cee31a49cf01ac9798
#
_entry.id   e3c42719a00e43cee31a49cf01ac9798
#
_cell.length_a   1.000
_cell.length_b   1.000
_cell.length_c   1.000
_cell.angle_alpha   90.00
_cell.angle_beta   90.00
_cell.angle_gamma   90.00
#
_symmetry.space_group_name_H-M   'P 1'
#
loop_
_entity.id
_entity.type
_entity.pdbx_description
1 polymer ?
#
loop_
_entity_poly.entity_id
_entity_poly.type
_entity_poly.pdbx_seq_one_letter_code
_entity_poly.pdbx_strand_id
1 'polypeptide(L)'
;MNKPSFDDIYMELAENLAKRSHCVKAQVGAVLTKETRIVSLGYNGPPAGTHNCDEVWPEQGCPRDSKGSCSLALHAEQNAILYAAKNNITIEGCTLYVTLSPCISCARVIYTTGIKKVFYLNSYADYKGLKSDEGVDFLEKFGVQVLRYKKIIA
;
A
#
# COMPACT_ATOMS: atom_id res chain seq x y z
N MET A 1 18.74 21.41 15.22
CA MET A 1 17.48 20.73 15.55
C MET A 1 17.25 19.60 14.56
N ASN A 2 17.22 18.37 15.02
CA ASN A 2 16.94 17.23 14.16
C ASN A 2 15.42 17.14 13.93
N LYS A 3 15.01 17.56 12.74
CA LYS A 3 13.63 17.43 12.29
C LYS A 3 13.46 16.07 11.59
N PRO A 4 12.33 15.36 11.79
CA PRO A 4 12.06 14.20 10.97
C PRO A 4 11.94 14.60 9.50
N SER A 5 12.41 13.76 8.60
CA SER A 5 12.23 13.98 7.17
C SER A 5 10.75 13.79 6.79
N PHE A 6 10.36 14.33 5.63
CA PHE A 6 9.01 14.02 5.11
C PHE A 6 8.82 12.53 4.86
N ASP A 7 9.86 11.83 4.41
CA ASP A 7 9.80 10.37 4.23
C ASP A 7 9.51 9.64 5.53
N ASP A 8 10.13 10.07 6.66
CA ASP A 8 9.86 9.51 7.98
C ASP A 8 8.41 9.76 8.39
N ILE A 9 7.91 10.98 8.21
CA ILE A 9 6.55 11.36 8.57
C ILE A 9 5.54 10.53 7.79
N TYR A 10 5.72 10.40 6.49
CA TYR A 10 4.76 9.68 5.63
C TYR A 10 4.81 8.18 5.86
N MET A 11 5.99 7.60 6.08
CA MET A 11 6.09 6.18 6.38
C MET A 11 5.51 5.85 7.77
N GLU A 12 5.74 6.69 8.77
CA GLU A 12 5.12 6.54 10.09
C GLU A 12 3.60 6.65 10.01
N LEU A 13 3.08 7.55 9.19
CA LEU A 13 1.64 7.64 8.94
C LEU A 13 1.12 6.36 8.27
N ALA A 14 1.83 5.83 7.28
CA ALA A 14 1.46 4.57 6.64
C ALA A 14 1.43 3.41 7.65
N GLU A 15 2.42 3.32 8.54
CA GLU A 15 2.46 2.33 9.62
C GLU A 15 1.27 2.48 10.58
N ASN A 16 0.91 3.70 10.94
CA ASN A 16 -0.26 3.95 11.79
C ASN A 16 -1.57 3.59 11.09
N LEU A 17 -1.70 3.90 9.81
CA LEU A 17 -2.86 3.51 9.01
C LEU A 17 -3.01 1.98 8.93
N ALA A 18 -1.90 1.26 8.80
CA ALA A 18 -1.91 -0.20 8.77
C ALA A 18 -2.61 -0.81 9.98
N LYS A 19 -2.50 -0.19 11.14
CA LYS A 19 -3.15 -0.64 12.39
C LYS A 19 -4.68 -0.55 12.34
N ARG A 20 -5.24 0.17 11.38
CA ARG A 20 -6.69 0.24 11.17
C ARG A 20 -7.23 -0.95 10.40
N SER A 21 -6.37 -1.73 9.77
CA SER A 21 -6.79 -2.91 9.00
C SER A 21 -7.31 -4.01 9.92
N HIS A 22 -8.47 -4.56 9.59
CA HIS A 22 -9.05 -5.75 10.21
C HIS A 22 -8.56 -7.05 9.55
N CYS A 23 -7.64 -6.97 8.60
CA CYS A 23 -7.14 -8.15 7.90
C CYS A 23 -6.33 -9.05 8.84
N VAL A 24 -6.70 -10.33 8.90
CA VAL A 24 -6.02 -11.32 9.74
C VAL A 24 -4.72 -11.84 9.12
N LYS A 25 -4.49 -11.60 7.84
CA LYS A 25 -3.29 -12.05 7.12
C LYS A 25 -2.15 -11.04 7.16
N ALA A 26 -2.44 -9.79 6.83
CA ALA A 26 -1.48 -8.70 6.80
C ALA A 26 -2.18 -7.37 7.00
N GLN A 27 -1.51 -6.45 7.68
CA GLN A 27 -1.98 -5.08 7.87
C GLN A 27 -1.04 -4.16 7.11
N VAL A 28 -1.57 -3.45 6.12
CA VAL A 28 -0.81 -2.58 5.22
C VAL A 28 -1.41 -1.19 5.20
N GLY A 29 -0.57 -0.19 5.20
CA GLY A 29 -0.95 1.22 5.04
C GLY A 29 -0.23 1.85 3.86
N ALA A 30 -0.88 2.81 3.22
CA ALA A 30 -0.37 3.52 2.05
C ALA A 30 -0.69 5.01 2.13
N VAL A 31 0.27 5.84 1.74
CA VAL A 31 0.13 7.29 1.68
C VAL A 31 0.62 7.78 0.32
N LEU A 32 -0.21 8.53 -0.38
CA LEU A 32 0.14 9.19 -1.64
C LEU A 32 0.43 10.67 -1.39
N THR A 33 1.57 11.14 -1.87
CA THR A 33 2.00 12.52 -1.71
C THR A 33 2.34 13.16 -3.03
N LYS A 34 2.19 14.47 -3.11
CA LYS A 34 2.66 15.30 -4.22
C LYS A 34 3.17 16.63 -3.67
N GLU A 35 4.39 16.99 -4.05
CA GLU A 35 4.99 18.26 -3.61
C GLU A 35 4.93 18.46 -2.08
N THR A 36 5.31 17.45 -1.32
CA THR A 36 5.24 17.41 0.16
C THR A 36 3.84 17.52 0.75
N ARG A 37 2.80 17.32 -0.04
CA ARG A 37 1.41 17.30 0.44
C ARG A 37 0.83 15.90 0.34
N ILE A 38 0.09 15.49 1.34
CA ILE A 38 -0.67 14.24 1.30
C ILE A 38 -1.90 14.48 0.45
N VAL A 39 -2.09 13.68 -0.60
CA VAL A 39 -3.23 13.80 -1.50
C VAL A 39 -4.23 12.67 -1.34
N SER A 40 -3.79 11.51 -0.88
CA SER A 40 -4.64 10.37 -0.56
C SER A 40 -3.92 9.41 0.38
N LEU A 41 -4.69 8.55 1.02
CA LEU A 41 -4.18 7.50 1.91
C LEU A 41 -5.15 6.33 1.93
N GLY A 42 -4.65 5.18 2.39
CA GLY A 42 -5.47 3.99 2.51
C GLY A 42 -4.82 2.93 3.38
N TYR A 43 -5.61 1.96 3.77
CA TYR A 43 -5.17 0.72 4.39
C TYR A 43 -5.97 -0.44 3.78
N ASN A 44 -5.45 -1.65 3.89
CA ASN A 44 -6.13 -2.79 3.29
C ASN A 44 -7.39 -3.17 4.06
N GLY A 45 -8.44 -3.47 3.32
CA GLY A 45 -9.74 -3.82 3.90
C GLY A 45 -10.83 -3.88 2.84
N PRO A 46 -12.04 -4.27 3.26
CA PRO A 46 -13.19 -4.30 2.36
C PRO A 46 -13.49 -2.92 1.76
N PRO A 47 -14.19 -2.88 0.63
CA PRO A 47 -14.66 -1.62 0.07
C PRO A 47 -15.42 -0.78 1.11
N ALA A 48 -15.21 0.54 1.10
CA ALA A 48 -15.85 1.46 2.03
C ALA A 48 -17.38 1.30 2.01
N GLY A 49 -17.98 1.23 3.19
CA GLY A 49 -19.43 1.03 3.36
C GLY A 49 -19.85 -0.45 3.46
N THR A 50 -18.92 -1.39 3.33
CA THR A 50 -19.17 -2.81 3.60
C THR A 50 -18.70 -3.20 5.00
N HIS A 51 -19.08 -4.38 5.46
CA HIS A 51 -18.64 -4.91 6.76
C HIS A 51 -17.19 -5.39 6.72
N ASN A 52 -16.51 -5.33 7.86
CA ASN A 52 -15.16 -5.90 7.97
C ASN A 52 -15.17 -7.42 7.86
N CYS A 53 -14.07 -7.98 7.35
CA CYS A 53 -13.99 -9.42 7.10
C CYS A 53 -14.18 -10.25 8.36
N ASP A 54 -13.58 -9.84 9.47
CA ASP A 54 -13.65 -10.53 10.77
C ASP A 54 -15.05 -10.45 11.41
N GLU A 55 -15.86 -9.47 11.05
CA GLU A 55 -17.23 -9.32 11.52
C GLU A 55 -18.18 -10.30 10.82
N VAL A 56 -17.98 -10.55 9.53
CA VAL A 56 -18.86 -11.40 8.71
C VAL A 56 -18.36 -12.84 8.68
N TRP A 57 -17.05 -13.07 8.74
CA TRP A 57 -16.41 -14.38 8.75
C TRP A 57 -15.57 -14.59 10.01
N PRO A 58 -16.19 -14.61 11.20
CA PRO A 58 -15.44 -14.61 12.46
C PRO A 58 -14.54 -15.83 12.67
N GLU A 59 -14.88 -16.96 12.08
CA GLU A 59 -14.08 -18.20 12.20
C GLU A 59 -12.88 -18.20 11.24
N GLN A 60 -13.07 -17.80 9.98
CA GLN A 60 -12.03 -17.78 8.95
C GLN A 60 -11.29 -16.44 8.85
N GLY A 61 -11.85 -15.38 9.39
CA GLY A 61 -11.32 -14.03 9.32
C GLY A 61 -11.44 -13.33 7.97
N CYS A 62 -11.74 -14.07 6.89
CA CYS A 62 -11.99 -13.51 5.57
C CYS A 62 -12.62 -14.52 4.61
N PRO A 63 -13.38 -14.04 3.60
CA PRO A 63 -13.80 -14.89 2.49
C PRO A 63 -12.60 -15.21 1.61
N ARG A 64 -12.54 -16.43 1.11
CA ARG A 64 -11.43 -16.87 0.24
C ARG A 64 -11.95 -17.31 -1.11
N ASP A 65 -11.22 -16.97 -2.16
CA ASP A 65 -11.45 -17.49 -3.49
C ASP A 65 -10.93 -18.93 -3.64
N SER A 66 -11.09 -19.51 -4.82
CA SER A 66 -10.64 -20.88 -5.12
C SER A 66 -9.13 -21.09 -4.98
N LYS A 67 -8.34 -20.01 -4.96
CA LYS A 67 -6.88 -20.03 -4.80
C LYS A 67 -6.45 -19.76 -3.35
N GLY A 68 -7.39 -19.60 -2.44
CA GLY A 68 -7.13 -19.29 -1.03
C GLY A 68 -6.77 -17.83 -0.76
N SER A 69 -6.94 -16.94 -1.73
CA SER A 69 -6.74 -15.50 -1.56
C SER A 69 -8.02 -14.83 -1.05
N CYS A 70 -7.86 -13.69 -0.37
CA CYS A 70 -9.02 -12.91 0.06
C CYS A 70 -9.79 -12.39 -1.16
N SER A 71 -11.10 -12.64 -1.19
CA SER A 71 -11.98 -12.22 -2.28
C SER A 71 -12.71 -10.89 -2.04
N LEU A 72 -12.50 -10.26 -0.90
CA LEU A 72 -13.23 -9.05 -0.53
C LEU A 72 -12.32 -7.83 -0.34
N ALA A 73 -11.21 -7.99 0.34
CA ALA A 73 -10.37 -6.86 0.71
C ALA A 73 -9.62 -6.26 -0.48
N LEU A 74 -9.65 -4.95 -0.57
CA LEU A 74 -8.78 -4.17 -1.43
C LEU A 74 -7.42 -3.99 -0.73
N HIS A 75 -6.35 -3.92 -1.50
CA HIS A 75 -5.03 -3.60 -0.97
C HIS A 75 -4.95 -2.12 -0.58
N ALA A 76 -4.03 -1.75 0.30
CA ALA A 76 -3.88 -0.38 0.77
C ALA A 76 -3.64 0.61 -0.39
N GLU A 77 -2.80 0.24 -1.34
CA GLU A 77 -2.52 1.03 -2.55
C GLU A 77 -3.79 1.24 -3.38
N GLN A 78 -4.57 0.18 -3.57
CA GLN A 78 -5.84 0.24 -4.30
C GLN A 78 -6.82 1.18 -3.61
N ASN A 79 -6.96 1.10 -2.30
CA ASN A 79 -7.85 1.98 -1.54
C ASN A 79 -7.44 3.45 -1.67
N ALA A 80 -6.14 3.76 -1.59
CA ALA A 80 -5.64 5.12 -1.76
C ALA A 80 -5.91 5.65 -3.18
N ILE A 81 -5.65 4.84 -4.20
CA ILE A 81 -5.85 5.19 -5.61
C ILE A 81 -7.33 5.36 -5.95
N LEU A 82 -8.18 4.44 -5.50
CA LEU A 82 -9.62 4.49 -5.75
C LEU A 82 -10.29 5.66 -5.05
N TYR A 83 -9.86 5.99 -3.83
CA TYR A 83 -10.33 7.20 -3.15
C TYR A 83 -10.00 8.46 -3.96
N ALA A 84 -8.78 8.57 -4.47
CA ALA A 84 -8.37 9.68 -5.32
C ALA A 84 -9.22 9.74 -6.60
N ALA A 85 -9.43 8.61 -7.26
CA ALA A 85 -10.28 8.54 -8.46
C ALA A 85 -11.72 8.99 -8.18
N LYS A 86 -12.30 8.51 -7.09
CA LYS A 86 -13.68 8.86 -6.68
C LYS A 86 -13.83 10.36 -6.40
N ASN A 87 -12.80 11.02 -5.93
CA ASN A 87 -12.84 12.41 -5.50
C ASN A 87 -12.17 13.38 -6.48
N ASN A 88 -11.89 12.95 -7.70
CA ASN A 88 -11.26 13.75 -8.75
C ASN A 88 -9.89 14.32 -8.33
N ILE A 89 -9.12 13.55 -7.57
CA ILE A 89 -7.77 13.93 -7.14
C ILE A 89 -6.78 13.36 -8.16
N THR A 90 -5.99 14.21 -8.78
CA THR A 90 -4.94 13.80 -9.70
C THR A 90 -3.77 13.21 -8.95
N ILE A 91 -3.37 11.98 -9.29
CA ILE A 91 -2.26 11.27 -8.64
C ILE A 91 -1.06 11.04 -9.58
N GLU A 92 -1.15 11.46 -10.83
CA GLU A 92 -0.01 11.43 -11.74
C GLU A 92 1.18 12.19 -11.16
N GLY A 93 2.35 11.59 -11.21
CA GLY A 93 3.57 12.17 -10.65
C GLY A 93 3.69 12.07 -9.12
N CYS A 94 2.75 11.44 -8.44
CA CYS A 94 2.81 11.25 -6.99
C CYS A 94 3.93 10.31 -6.55
N THR A 95 4.26 10.40 -5.27
CA THR A 95 5.08 9.43 -4.55
C THR A 95 4.17 8.60 -3.65
N LEU A 96 4.37 7.28 -3.66
CA LEU A 96 3.66 6.34 -2.80
C LEU A 96 4.58 5.88 -1.67
N TYR A 97 4.08 5.95 -0.44
CA TYR A 97 4.68 5.33 0.75
C TYR A 97 3.80 4.17 1.17
N VAL A 98 4.34 2.97 1.23
CA VAL A 98 3.58 1.77 1.55
C VAL A 98 4.37 0.88 2.50
N THR A 99 3.71 0.29 3.49
CA THR A 99 4.39 -0.52 4.51
C THR A 99 4.84 -1.89 4.00
N LEU A 100 4.19 -2.41 2.96
CA LEU A 100 4.57 -3.65 2.28
C LEU A 100 4.74 -3.37 0.79
N SER A 101 5.84 -3.82 0.18
CA SER A 101 6.08 -3.59 -1.25
C SER A 101 4.91 -4.11 -2.09
N PRO A 102 4.55 -3.42 -3.19
CA PRO A 102 3.39 -3.77 -3.99
C PRO A 102 3.49 -5.16 -4.61
N CYS A 103 2.40 -5.92 -4.58
CA CYS A 103 2.29 -7.13 -5.39
C CYS A 103 2.22 -6.76 -6.88
N ILE A 104 2.35 -7.75 -7.76
CA ILE A 104 2.35 -7.50 -9.22
C ILE A 104 1.05 -6.82 -9.69
N SER A 105 -0.09 -7.18 -9.12
CA SER A 105 -1.37 -6.54 -9.47
C SER A 105 -1.39 -5.06 -9.10
N CYS A 106 -0.95 -4.71 -7.90
CA CYS A 106 -0.84 -3.32 -7.47
C CYS A 106 0.23 -2.55 -8.26
N ALA A 107 1.36 -3.19 -8.57
CA ALA A 107 2.42 -2.58 -9.36
C ALA A 107 1.92 -2.12 -10.74
N ARG A 108 1.12 -2.93 -11.42
CA ARG A 108 0.51 -2.56 -12.70
C ARG A 108 -0.42 -1.35 -12.56
N VAL A 109 -1.21 -1.30 -11.50
CA VAL A 109 -2.09 -0.16 -11.21
C VAL A 109 -1.27 1.10 -10.92
N ILE A 110 -0.25 0.99 -10.08
CA ILE A 110 0.67 2.09 -9.75
C ILE A 110 1.29 2.68 -11.02
N TYR A 111 1.83 1.83 -11.88
CA TYR A 111 2.40 2.26 -13.15
C TYR A 111 1.37 3.00 -14.03
N THR A 112 0.19 2.40 -14.18
CA THR A 112 -0.86 2.95 -15.06
C THR A 112 -1.38 4.31 -14.59
N THR A 113 -1.39 4.56 -13.28
CA THR A 113 -1.86 5.84 -12.72
C THR A 113 -0.81 6.96 -12.77
N GLY A 114 0.40 6.67 -13.23
CA GLY A 114 1.46 7.67 -13.36
C GLY A 114 2.19 8.01 -12.07
N ILE A 115 2.05 7.19 -11.02
CA ILE A 115 2.87 7.30 -9.82
C ILE A 115 4.33 7.08 -10.22
N LYS A 116 5.22 8.00 -9.85
CA LYS A 116 6.61 8.01 -10.34
C LYS A 116 7.62 7.42 -9.37
N LYS A 117 7.28 7.32 -8.09
CA LYS A 117 8.20 6.92 -7.03
C LYS A 117 7.46 6.15 -5.96
N VAL A 118 8.07 5.06 -5.49
CA VAL A 118 7.52 4.21 -4.43
C VAL A 118 8.57 4.00 -3.35
N PHE A 119 8.22 4.31 -2.11
CA PHE A 119 8.95 3.87 -0.92
C PHE A 119 8.19 2.73 -0.26
N TYR A 120 8.88 1.65 0.09
CA TYR A 120 8.29 0.56 0.86
C TYR A 120 9.13 0.24 2.09
N LEU A 121 8.47 -0.23 3.15
CA LEU A 121 9.13 -0.59 4.40
C LEU A 121 9.56 -2.05 4.41
N ASN A 122 8.62 -2.96 4.17
CA ASN A 122 8.83 -4.40 4.18
C ASN A 122 8.67 -4.99 2.79
N SER A 123 9.48 -6.01 2.46
CA SER A 123 9.40 -6.69 1.16
C SER A 123 8.27 -7.70 1.13
N TYR A 124 7.45 -7.67 0.10
CA TYR A 124 6.43 -8.67 -0.17
C TYR A 124 7.04 -10.06 -0.39
N ALA A 125 8.19 -10.11 -1.06
CA ALA A 125 8.92 -11.36 -1.26
C ALA A 125 9.35 -11.98 0.07
N ASP A 126 9.91 -11.19 0.99
CA ASP A 126 10.26 -11.65 2.33
C ASP A 126 9.02 -12.16 3.10
N TYR A 127 7.94 -11.41 3.03
CA TYR A 127 6.66 -11.78 3.68
C TYR A 127 6.10 -13.11 3.18
N LYS A 128 6.21 -13.37 1.87
CA LYS A 128 5.70 -14.59 1.22
C LYS A 128 6.71 -15.71 1.11
N GLY A 129 7.96 -15.49 1.49
CA GLY A 129 9.05 -16.46 1.31
C GLY A 129 9.40 -16.69 -0.15
N LEU A 130 9.27 -15.69 -1.00
CA LEU A 130 9.55 -15.75 -2.43
C LEU A 130 10.99 -15.33 -2.73
N LYS A 131 11.56 -15.81 -3.84
CA LYS A 131 12.92 -15.48 -4.26
C LYS A 131 13.08 -14.08 -4.82
N SER A 132 12.00 -13.50 -5.38
CA SER A 132 12.02 -12.20 -6.01
C SER A 132 10.75 -11.42 -5.69
N ASP A 133 10.87 -10.10 -5.70
CA ASP A 133 9.76 -9.18 -5.50
C ASP A 133 9.24 -8.73 -6.88
N GLU A 134 8.33 -9.52 -7.45
CA GLU A 134 7.82 -9.32 -8.81
C GLU A 134 7.21 -7.95 -9.04
N GLY A 135 6.52 -7.39 -8.06
CA GLY A 135 5.93 -6.05 -8.16
C GLY A 135 6.99 -4.96 -8.23
N VAL A 136 8.02 -5.05 -7.40
CA VAL A 136 9.15 -4.12 -7.43
C VAL A 136 9.91 -4.24 -8.74
N ASP A 137 10.21 -5.47 -9.17
CA ASP A 137 10.92 -5.73 -10.43
C ASP A 137 10.18 -5.16 -11.63
N PHE A 138 8.86 -5.32 -11.67
CA PHE A 138 8.00 -4.73 -12.70
C PHE A 138 8.13 -3.20 -12.72
N LEU A 139 7.99 -2.55 -11.58
CA LEU A 139 8.03 -1.09 -11.47
C LEU A 139 9.39 -0.53 -11.92
N GLU A 140 10.47 -1.13 -11.45
CA GLU A 140 11.83 -0.72 -11.83
C GLU A 140 12.07 -0.91 -13.33
N LYS A 141 11.63 -2.03 -13.89
CA LYS A 141 11.78 -2.32 -15.33
C LYS A 141 11.11 -1.26 -16.20
N PHE A 142 9.98 -0.73 -15.76
CA PHE A 142 9.23 0.27 -16.53
C PHE A 142 9.45 1.72 -16.04
N GLY A 143 10.52 1.97 -15.30
CA GLY A 143 10.99 3.33 -15.03
C GLY A 143 10.39 4.00 -13.80
N VAL A 144 9.65 3.28 -12.95
CA VAL A 144 9.23 3.81 -11.65
C VAL A 144 10.38 3.65 -10.67
N GLN A 145 10.75 4.71 -9.98
CA GLN A 145 11.78 4.67 -8.97
C GLN A 145 11.23 3.97 -7.71
N VAL A 146 11.89 2.89 -7.29
CA VAL A 146 11.49 2.13 -6.10
C VAL A 146 12.63 2.13 -5.09
N LEU A 147 12.33 2.52 -3.86
CA LEU A 147 13.30 2.64 -2.78
C LEU A 147 12.80 1.90 -1.55
N ARG A 148 13.64 1.08 -0.95
CA ARG A 148 13.34 0.51 0.37
C ARG A 148 13.60 1.57 1.43
N TYR A 149 12.56 1.92 2.19
CA TYR A 149 12.69 2.86 3.28
C TYR A 149 13.47 2.22 4.44
N LYS A 150 14.42 2.99 4.96
CA LYS A 150 15.15 2.62 6.18
C LYS A 150 14.98 3.77 7.17
N LYS A 151 14.43 3.47 8.33
CA LYS A 151 14.34 4.46 9.39
C LYS A 151 15.74 4.90 9.79
N ILE A 152 15.99 6.20 9.70
CA ILE A 152 17.22 6.78 10.23
C ILE A 152 17.01 6.88 11.73
N ILE A 153 17.66 5.99 12.46
CA ILE A 153 17.71 6.09 13.93
C ILE A 153 18.70 7.21 14.23
N ALA A 154 18.13 8.33 14.68
CA ALA A 154 18.95 9.43 15.17
C ALA A 154 19.53 9.11 16.55
#